data_78c5bfef248fe5c04d94d014579eae1c
#
_entry.id   78c5bfef248fe5c04d94d014579eae1c
#
_cell.length_a   1.000
_cell.length_b   1.000
_cell.length_c   1.000
_cell.angle_alpha   90.00
_cell.angle_beta   90.00
_cell.angle_gamma   90.00
#
_symmetry.space_group_name_H-M   'P 1'
#
loop_
_entity.id
_entity.type
_entity.pdbx_description
1 polymer ?
#
loop_
_entity_poly.entity_id
_entity_poly.type
_entity_poly.pdbx_seq_one_letter_code
_entity_poly.pdbx_strand_id
1 'polypeptide(L)'
;MSFLLDTNVVSEWVKPRPDPGVVAWLADIDEDRVFISVVTLAELRHGIERLDDSRRRKRLDEWLHDDLPLRFEGRVLPIDAEVAHAWGWVVARREAAGRPIGPMDAFIAAIAQVHDLALVTRNESDFRTTVKTMVNPWSA
;
A
#
# COMPACT_ATOMS: atom_id res chain seq x y z
N MET A 1 5.16 8.63 14.76
CA MET A 1 5.30 8.30 13.33
C MET A 1 4.10 7.48 12.90
N SER A 2 3.55 7.77 11.75
CA SER A 2 2.44 7.03 11.17
C SER A 2 2.87 6.39 9.85
N PHE A 3 2.13 5.39 9.41
CA PHE A 3 2.58 4.49 8.35
C PHE A 3 1.52 4.34 7.27
N LEU A 4 1.96 4.26 6.02
CA LEU A 4 1.13 3.85 4.89
C LEU A 4 1.58 2.46 4.44
N LEU A 5 0.66 1.51 4.43
CA LEU A 5 0.97 0.17 3.95
C LEU A 5 0.84 0.10 2.43
N ASP A 6 1.91 -0.35 1.77
CA ASP A 6 1.83 -0.72 0.36
C ASP A 6 0.96 -1.98 0.21
N THR A 7 0.44 -2.18 -0.97
CA THR A 7 -0.46 -3.30 -1.28
C THR A 7 0.15 -4.66 -0.93
N ASN A 8 1.45 -4.84 -1.18
CA ASN A 8 2.12 -6.10 -0.88
C ASN A 8 2.11 -6.46 0.62
N VAL A 9 2.09 -5.46 1.50
CA VAL A 9 1.98 -5.69 2.95
C VAL A 9 0.57 -6.12 3.31
N VAL A 10 -0.44 -5.42 2.80
CA VAL A 10 -1.85 -5.74 3.06
C VAL A 10 -2.19 -7.14 2.56
N SER A 11 -1.67 -7.52 1.41
CA SER A 11 -1.89 -8.85 0.82
C SER A 11 -1.38 -9.98 1.70
N GLU A 12 -0.36 -9.75 2.54
CA GLU A 12 0.17 -10.78 3.41
C GLU A 12 -0.87 -11.30 4.42
N TRP A 13 -1.82 -10.46 4.85
CA TRP A 13 -2.86 -10.88 5.79
C TRP A 13 -3.72 -12.05 5.28
N VAL A 14 -3.85 -12.20 3.97
CA VAL A 14 -4.73 -13.21 3.37
C VAL A 14 -3.99 -14.32 2.65
N LYS A 15 -2.67 -14.33 2.72
CA LYS A 15 -1.86 -15.42 2.18
C LYS A 15 -1.93 -16.65 3.10
N PRO A 16 -1.93 -17.89 2.53
CA PRO A 16 -1.88 -19.10 3.35
C PRO A 16 -0.64 -19.20 4.22
N ARG A 17 0.49 -18.64 3.74
CA ARG A 17 1.77 -18.65 4.45
C ARG A 17 2.36 -17.24 4.45
N PRO A 18 1.85 -16.35 5.30
CA PRO A 18 2.38 -14.99 5.36
C PRO A 18 3.80 -14.98 5.88
N ASP A 19 4.57 -13.98 5.44
CA ASP A 19 5.95 -13.81 5.90
C ASP A 19 5.99 -13.53 7.41
N PRO A 20 6.81 -14.26 8.19
CA PRO A 20 6.84 -14.08 9.64
C PRO A 20 7.24 -12.68 10.10
N GLY A 21 8.13 -12.02 9.36
CA GLY A 21 8.55 -10.65 9.67
C GLY A 21 7.41 -9.65 9.53
N VAL A 22 6.61 -9.79 8.47
CA VAL A 22 5.43 -8.94 8.25
C VAL A 22 4.40 -9.17 9.35
N VAL A 23 4.12 -10.43 9.68
CA VAL A 23 3.18 -10.77 10.76
C VAL A 23 3.62 -10.15 12.08
N ALA A 24 4.89 -10.29 12.43
CA ALA A 24 5.43 -9.74 13.67
C ALA A 24 5.34 -8.22 13.70
N TRP A 25 5.70 -7.56 12.60
CA TRP A 25 5.63 -6.10 12.51
C TRP A 25 4.21 -5.58 12.69
N LEU A 26 3.25 -6.19 11.99
CA LEU A 26 1.83 -5.81 12.08
C LEU A 26 1.24 -6.08 13.47
N ALA A 27 1.72 -7.10 14.17
CA ALA A 27 1.27 -7.42 15.52
C ALA A 27 1.77 -6.41 16.56
N ASP A 28 2.97 -5.85 16.34
CA ASP A 28 3.61 -4.94 17.29
C ASP A 28 3.19 -3.48 17.12
N ILE A 29 2.79 -3.09 15.92
CA ILE A 29 2.50 -1.69 15.63
C ILE A 29 1.14 -1.27 16.20
N ASP A 30 1.04 -0.01 16.65
CA ASP A 30 -0.24 0.60 17.00
C ASP A 30 -1.06 0.79 15.73
N GLU A 31 -2.15 0.03 15.60
CA GLU A 31 -2.96 0.01 14.38
C GLU A 31 -3.59 1.36 14.07
N ASP A 32 -3.82 2.20 15.07
CA ASP A 32 -4.35 3.56 14.86
C ASP A 32 -3.39 4.46 14.08
N ARG A 33 -2.13 4.09 13.99
CA ARG A 33 -1.09 4.82 13.23
C ARG A 33 -0.89 4.28 11.82
N VAL A 34 -1.68 3.29 11.42
CA VAL A 34 -1.50 2.58 10.16
C VAL A 34 -2.63 2.93 9.22
N PHE A 35 -2.27 3.36 8.01
CA PHE A 35 -3.19 3.79 6.95
C PHE A 35 -3.02 2.92 5.71
N ILE A 36 -4.07 2.81 4.93
CA ILE A 36 -4.01 2.27 3.57
C ILE A 36 -4.55 3.32 2.60
N SER A 37 -4.37 3.09 1.31
CA SER A 37 -4.86 4.00 0.26
C SER A 37 -5.94 3.36 -0.58
N VAL A 38 -6.71 4.21 -1.28
CA VAL A 38 -7.67 3.74 -2.30
C VAL A 38 -6.95 3.01 -3.44
N VAL A 39 -5.66 3.32 -3.69
CA VAL A 39 -4.83 2.61 -4.67
C VAL A 39 -4.70 1.14 -4.29
N THR A 40 -4.45 0.86 -3.02
CA THR A 40 -4.39 -0.51 -2.51
C THR A 40 -5.72 -1.23 -2.69
N LEU A 41 -6.84 -0.56 -2.44
CA LEU A 41 -8.16 -1.15 -2.69
C LEU A 41 -8.33 -1.52 -4.17
N ALA A 42 -7.92 -0.64 -5.07
CA ALA A 42 -8.00 -0.89 -6.51
C ALA A 42 -7.14 -2.08 -6.94
N GLU A 43 -5.90 -2.14 -6.44
CA GLU A 43 -4.98 -3.24 -6.77
C GLU A 43 -5.46 -4.57 -6.21
N LEU A 44 -5.98 -4.58 -4.99
CA LEU A 44 -6.54 -5.79 -4.38
C LEU A 44 -7.78 -6.27 -5.14
N ARG A 45 -8.67 -5.35 -5.52
CA ARG A 45 -9.86 -5.67 -6.33
C ARG A 45 -9.45 -6.32 -7.65
N HIS A 46 -8.51 -5.71 -8.35
CA HIS A 46 -8.00 -6.23 -9.62
C HIS A 46 -7.42 -7.64 -9.46
N GLY A 47 -6.61 -7.85 -8.42
CA GLY A 47 -6.01 -9.16 -8.15
C GLY A 47 -7.05 -10.23 -7.83
N ILE A 48 -8.07 -9.89 -7.05
CA ILE A 48 -9.14 -10.83 -6.68
C ILE A 48 -9.96 -11.24 -7.91
N GLU A 49 -10.32 -10.28 -8.76
CA GLU A 49 -11.11 -10.55 -9.97
C GLU A 49 -10.38 -11.45 -10.98
N ARG A 50 -9.06 -11.53 -10.89
CA ARG A 50 -8.25 -12.40 -11.76
C ARG A 50 -8.11 -13.84 -11.26
N LEU A 51 -8.60 -14.15 -10.07
CA LEU A 51 -8.51 -15.51 -9.52
C LEU A 51 -9.46 -16.47 -10.23
N ASP A 52 -8.96 -17.61 -10.62
CA ASP A 52 -9.75 -18.67 -11.25
C ASP A 52 -10.54 -19.49 -10.22
N ASP A 53 -9.99 -19.66 -9.02
CA ASP A 53 -10.65 -20.38 -7.93
C ASP A 53 -11.80 -19.53 -7.38
N SER A 54 -13.03 -19.92 -7.72
CA SER A 54 -14.23 -19.19 -7.34
C SER A 54 -14.46 -19.15 -5.83
N ARG A 55 -14.09 -20.20 -5.12
CA ARG A 55 -14.23 -20.25 -3.66
C ARG A 55 -13.28 -19.29 -2.97
N ARG A 56 -12.02 -19.28 -3.39
CA ARG A 56 -11.03 -18.34 -2.87
C ARG A 56 -11.39 -16.90 -3.23
N ARG A 57 -11.81 -16.65 -4.47
CA ARG A 57 -12.25 -15.33 -4.93
C ARG A 57 -13.38 -14.80 -4.07
N LYS A 58 -14.37 -15.61 -3.76
CA LYS A 58 -15.50 -15.22 -2.93
C LYS A 58 -15.06 -14.83 -1.51
N ARG A 59 -14.17 -15.63 -0.90
CA ARG A 59 -13.65 -15.32 0.44
C ARG A 59 -12.88 -14.02 0.46
N LEU A 60 -12.03 -13.78 -0.54
CA LEU A 60 -11.24 -12.56 -0.62
C LEU A 60 -12.11 -11.35 -0.97
N ASP A 61 -13.15 -11.53 -1.76
CA ASP A 61 -14.13 -10.49 -2.04
C ASP A 61 -14.84 -10.04 -0.77
N GLU A 62 -15.28 -10.97 0.06
CA GLU A 62 -15.90 -10.67 1.35
C GLU A 62 -14.92 -9.94 2.28
N TRP A 63 -13.67 -10.40 2.33
CA TRP A 63 -12.63 -9.74 3.13
C TRP A 63 -12.39 -8.30 2.67
N LEU A 64 -12.24 -8.09 1.37
CA LEU A 64 -11.98 -6.77 0.80
C LEU A 64 -13.17 -5.82 1.00
N HIS A 65 -14.38 -6.32 0.83
CA HIS A 65 -15.60 -5.52 0.89
C HIS A 65 -16.06 -5.25 2.31
N ASP A 66 -15.94 -6.23 3.21
CA ASP A 66 -16.51 -6.16 4.56
C ASP A 66 -15.46 -5.95 5.65
N ASP A 67 -14.44 -6.80 5.70
CA ASP A 67 -13.49 -6.82 6.82
C ASP A 67 -12.49 -5.67 6.77
N LEU A 68 -11.89 -5.45 5.61
CA LEU A 68 -10.83 -4.46 5.46
C LEU A 68 -11.31 -3.02 5.71
N PRO A 69 -12.47 -2.58 5.18
CA PRO A 69 -12.96 -1.23 5.46
C PRO A 69 -13.27 -0.98 6.93
N LEU A 70 -13.77 -1.99 7.65
CA LEU A 70 -14.01 -1.87 9.09
C LEU A 70 -12.69 -1.73 9.86
N ARG A 71 -11.69 -2.50 9.49
CA ARG A 71 -10.38 -2.45 10.13
C ARG A 71 -9.70 -1.10 9.97
N PHE A 72 -9.87 -0.47 8.81
CA PHE A 72 -9.26 0.82 8.48
C PHE A 72 -10.26 1.96 8.45
N GLU A 73 -11.34 1.86 9.20
CA GLU A 73 -12.35 2.92 9.24
C GLU A 73 -11.71 4.27 9.59
N GLY A 74 -11.93 5.28 8.73
CA GLY A 74 -11.32 6.60 8.88
C GLY A 74 -9.83 6.66 8.51
N ARG A 75 -9.24 5.55 8.05
CA ARG A 75 -7.80 5.46 7.74
C ARG A 75 -7.53 4.93 6.32
N VAL A 76 -8.47 5.11 5.42
CA VAL A 76 -8.30 4.87 3.98
C VAL A 76 -8.11 6.22 3.29
N LEU A 77 -6.92 6.46 2.76
CA LEU A 77 -6.56 7.76 2.20
C LEU A 77 -6.94 7.86 0.71
N PRO A 78 -7.61 8.95 0.32
CA PRO A 78 -8.08 9.13 -1.05
C PRO A 78 -7.00 9.74 -1.95
N ILE A 79 -7.29 9.78 -3.25
CA ILE A 79 -6.58 10.59 -4.23
C ILE A 79 -7.39 11.88 -4.39
N ASP A 80 -6.96 12.91 -3.70
CA ASP A 80 -7.54 14.25 -3.80
C ASP A 80 -6.68 15.15 -4.69
N ALA A 81 -7.02 16.43 -4.76
CA ALA A 81 -6.29 17.39 -5.60
C ALA A 81 -4.82 17.54 -5.16
N GLU A 82 -4.55 17.58 -3.87
CA GLU A 82 -3.20 17.70 -3.33
C GLU A 82 -2.35 16.48 -3.72
N VAL A 83 -2.90 15.29 -3.59
CA VAL A 83 -2.25 14.04 -4.01
C VAL A 83 -2.02 14.03 -5.52
N ALA A 84 -2.98 14.51 -6.31
CA ALA A 84 -2.84 14.57 -7.76
C ALA A 84 -1.66 15.45 -8.19
N HIS A 85 -1.51 16.61 -7.56
CA HIS A 85 -0.35 17.49 -7.83
C HIS A 85 0.98 16.83 -7.43
N ALA A 86 1.02 16.22 -6.25
CA ALA A 86 2.20 15.49 -5.78
C ALA A 86 2.56 14.36 -6.74
N TRP A 87 1.58 13.64 -7.26
CA TRP A 87 1.78 12.59 -8.26
C TRP A 87 2.51 13.14 -9.50
N GLY A 88 2.04 14.27 -10.02
CA GLY A 88 2.67 14.90 -11.18
C GLY A 88 4.13 15.26 -10.94
N TRP A 89 4.45 15.80 -9.78
CA TRP A 89 5.84 16.13 -9.42
C TRP A 89 6.70 14.88 -9.27
N VAL A 90 6.20 13.83 -8.63
CA VAL A 90 6.93 12.56 -8.47
C VAL A 90 7.26 11.96 -9.84
N VAL A 91 6.28 11.85 -10.71
CA VAL A 91 6.46 11.26 -12.04
C VAL A 91 7.45 12.06 -12.86
N ALA A 92 7.29 13.39 -12.90
CA ALA A 92 8.17 14.27 -13.68
C ALA A 92 9.63 14.17 -13.20
N ARG A 93 9.86 14.16 -11.90
CA ARG A 93 11.23 14.03 -11.34
C ARG A 93 11.85 12.67 -11.66
N ARG A 94 11.07 11.61 -11.58
CA ARG A 94 11.56 10.26 -11.88
C ARG A 94 11.87 10.09 -13.36
N GLU A 95 11.06 10.66 -14.25
CA GLU A 95 11.32 10.67 -15.68
C GLU A 95 12.59 11.46 -16.00
N ALA A 96 12.74 12.63 -15.40
CA ALA A 96 13.93 13.47 -15.59
C ALA A 96 15.21 12.77 -15.11
N ALA A 97 15.12 11.95 -14.07
CA ALA A 97 16.25 11.18 -13.53
C ALA A 97 16.53 9.89 -14.32
N GLY A 98 15.76 9.59 -15.37
CA GLY A 98 15.91 8.36 -16.15
C GLY A 98 15.42 7.11 -15.42
N ARG A 99 14.61 7.27 -14.38
CA ARG A 99 14.06 6.17 -13.56
C ARG A 99 12.55 6.31 -13.45
N PRO A 100 11.81 6.05 -14.53
CA PRO A 100 10.35 6.19 -14.51
C PRO A 100 9.73 5.29 -13.45
N ILE A 101 8.64 5.77 -12.85
CA ILE A 101 7.88 5.05 -11.84
C ILE A 101 6.51 4.70 -12.42
N GLY A 102 5.99 3.52 -12.08
CA GLY A 102 4.65 3.13 -12.50
C GLY A 102 3.59 4.05 -11.89
N PRO A 103 2.45 4.26 -12.58
CA PRO A 103 1.45 5.22 -12.13
C PRO A 103 0.84 4.90 -10.77
N MET A 104 0.61 3.63 -10.46
CA MET A 104 0.05 3.23 -9.17
C MET A 104 1.05 3.46 -8.04
N ASP A 105 2.31 3.09 -8.23
CA ASP A 105 3.37 3.36 -7.25
C ASP A 105 3.56 4.85 -7.03
N ALA A 106 3.43 5.66 -8.08
CA ALA A 106 3.53 7.11 -7.97
C ALA A 106 2.39 7.69 -7.11
N PHE A 107 1.18 7.14 -7.19
CA PHE A 107 0.09 7.55 -6.30
C PHE A 107 0.35 7.16 -4.84
N ILE A 108 0.89 5.97 -4.61
CA ILE A 108 1.26 5.54 -3.25
C ILE A 108 2.34 6.48 -2.68
N ALA A 109 3.36 6.78 -3.46
CA ALA A 109 4.41 7.72 -3.05
C ALA A 109 3.85 9.12 -2.77
N ALA A 110 2.96 9.62 -3.62
CA ALA A 110 2.32 10.92 -3.46
C ALA A 110 1.49 10.99 -2.17
N ILE A 111 0.72 9.97 -1.87
CA ILE A 111 -0.08 9.89 -0.65
C ILE A 111 0.84 9.92 0.58
N ALA A 112 1.92 9.14 0.56
CA ALA A 112 2.89 9.14 1.65
C ALA A 112 3.51 10.52 1.87
N GLN A 113 3.87 11.22 0.79
CA GLN A 113 4.43 12.57 0.88
C GLN A 113 3.44 13.58 1.44
N VAL A 114 2.23 13.61 0.91
CA VAL A 114 1.21 14.58 1.33
C VAL A 114 0.86 14.45 2.80
N HIS A 115 0.77 13.22 3.29
CA HIS A 115 0.40 12.95 4.68
C HIS A 115 1.61 12.73 5.61
N ASP A 116 2.83 12.89 5.11
CA ASP A 116 4.08 12.69 5.86
C ASP A 116 4.11 11.33 6.57
N LEU A 117 3.83 10.27 5.80
CA LEU A 117 3.80 8.90 6.30
C LEU A 117 5.06 8.13 5.91
N ALA A 118 5.52 7.27 6.80
CA ALA A 118 6.52 6.27 6.44
C ALA A 118 5.85 5.19 5.59
N LEU A 119 6.46 4.83 4.46
CA LEU A 119 5.93 3.79 3.58
C LEU A 119 6.43 2.43 4.03
N VAL A 120 5.52 1.51 4.26
CA VAL A 120 5.82 0.12 4.61
C VAL A 120 5.68 -0.71 3.32
N THR A 121 6.80 -1.23 2.83
CA THR A 121 6.84 -1.91 1.53
C THR A 121 8.00 -2.90 1.44
N ARG A 122 7.81 -3.93 0.62
CA ARG A 122 8.89 -4.82 0.21
C ARG A 122 9.75 -4.21 -0.90
N ASN A 123 9.18 -3.31 -1.70
CA ASN A 123 9.79 -2.79 -2.94
C ASN A 123 10.57 -1.50 -2.68
N GLU A 124 11.58 -1.55 -1.84
CA GLU A 124 12.35 -0.36 -1.44
C GLU A 124 12.97 0.39 -2.62
N SER A 125 13.51 -0.35 -3.60
CA SER A 125 14.17 0.26 -4.76
C SER A 125 13.21 1.13 -5.59
N ASP A 126 11.92 0.76 -5.64
CA ASP A 126 10.92 1.50 -6.42
C ASP A 126 10.58 2.85 -5.78
N PHE A 127 10.75 2.98 -4.46
CA PHE A 127 10.33 4.16 -3.71
C PHE A 127 11.47 4.98 -3.11
N ARG A 128 12.71 4.54 -3.23
CA ARG A 128 13.85 5.09 -2.49
C ARG A 128 14.02 6.59 -2.62
N THR A 129 13.74 7.16 -3.78
CA THR A 129 13.90 8.60 -4.03
C THR A 129 12.60 9.39 -3.91
N THR A 130 11.50 8.74 -3.64
CA THR A 130 10.17 9.37 -3.65
C THR A 130 9.54 9.53 -2.28
N VAL A 131 9.97 8.75 -1.30
CA VAL A 131 9.46 8.82 0.07
C VAL A 131 10.60 9.07 1.04
N LYS A 132 10.28 9.76 2.13
CA LYS A 132 11.25 10.20 3.13
C LYS A 132 11.74 9.05 4.01
N THR A 133 10.83 8.18 4.39
CA THR A 133 11.11 7.06 5.29
C THR A 133 10.42 5.81 4.78
N MET A 134 11.15 4.70 4.75
CA MET A 134 10.62 3.40 4.37
C MET A 134 10.89 2.39 5.48
N VAL A 135 9.97 1.44 5.61
CA VAL A 135 10.11 0.27 6.47
C VAL A 135 9.89 -0.97 5.61
N ASN A 136 10.84 -1.89 5.63
CA ASN A 136 10.67 -3.20 5.00
C ASN A 136 10.56 -4.25 6.09
N PRO A 137 9.36 -4.74 6.40
CA PRO A 137 9.15 -5.68 7.50
C PRO A 137 9.44 -7.14 7.14
N TRP A 138 9.74 -7.42 5.86
CA TRP A 138 10.01 -8.80 5.45
C TRP A 138 11.22 -9.38 6.16
N SER A 139 11.09 -10.63 6.57
CA SER A 139 12.22 -11.41 7.05
C SER A 139 13.17 -11.66 5.87
N ALA A 140 14.46 -11.58 6.15
CA ALA A 140 15.51 -11.65 5.12
C ALA A 140 15.46 -12.96 4.31
#